data_e5656e857f25760dc48d08a9d25e2611
#
_entry.id   e5656e857f25760dc48d08a9d25e2611
#
_cell.length_a   1.000
_cell.length_b   1.000
_cell.length_c   1.000
_cell.angle_alpha   90.00
_cell.angle_beta   90.00
_cell.angle_gamma   90.00
#
_symmetry.space_group_name_H-M   'P 1'
#
loop_
_entity.id
_entity.type
_entity.pdbx_description
1 polymer ?
#
loop_
_entity_poly.entity_id
_entity_poly.type
_entity_poly.pdbx_seq_one_letter_code
_entity_poly.pdbx_strand_id
1 'polypeptide(L)'
;MENVKKEFSYKTAEHFAELSNLAYQEEKQFKKTASAMGYKNIKYFNVDGAQAYGMAKDDYIVLAFRGTEPTQFNDIKADLNALHVRNELGKGRVHKGFKREVDDIWEQIEDWLAKRNWRQAYTCGHSLGGAMSTIACSRLPEGTVCYNYGSPRVGTPSWVKEFNSKFTLHRFVNNNDIVPRVPFALMWYKHAGELHYIN
;
A
#
# COMPACT_ATOMS: atom_id res chain seq x y z
N MET A 1 -10.58 -17.98 -17.80
CA MET A 1 -11.27 -16.85 -17.15
C MET A 1 -10.55 -15.59 -17.60
N GLU A 2 -11.21 -14.76 -18.41
CA GLU A 2 -10.64 -13.50 -18.88
C GLU A 2 -10.38 -12.60 -17.68
N ASN A 3 -9.12 -12.17 -17.53
CA ASN A 3 -8.74 -11.10 -16.59
C ASN A 3 -9.41 -9.80 -17.08
N VAL A 4 -10.60 -9.52 -16.58
CA VAL A 4 -11.21 -8.20 -16.71
C VAL A 4 -10.32 -7.26 -15.89
N LYS A 5 -9.35 -6.59 -16.53
CA LYS A 5 -8.70 -5.43 -15.96
C LYS A 5 -9.82 -4.45 -15.58
N LYS A 6 -10.08 -4.28 -14.29
CA LYS A 6 -11.01 -3.23 -13.85
C LYS A 6 -10.51 -1.92 -14.43
N GLU A 7 -11.31 -1.31 -15.27
CA GLU A 7 -10.98 -0.07 -15.97
C GLU A 7 -10.60 1.02 -14.96
N PHE A 8 -9.46 1.66 -15.17
CA PHE A 8 -9.00 2.76 -14.34
C PHE A 8 -10.03 3.91 -14.32
N SER A 9 -10.29 4.45 -13.15
CA SER A 9 -11.17 5.61 -12.97
C SER A 9 -10.54 6.62 -12.01
N TYR A 10 -10.48 7.88 -12.42
CA TYR A 10 -10.05 8.97 -11.55
C TYR A 10 -10.90 9.10 -10.28
N LYS A 11 -12.21 8.87 -10.38
CA LYS A 11 -13.11 8.86 -9.22
C LYS A 11 -12.72 7.77 -8.21
N THR A 12 -12.34 6.59 -8.69
CA THR A 12 -11.84 5.51 -7.83
C THR A 12 -10.49 5.88 -7.21
N ALA A 13 -9.60 6.51 -7.99
CA ALA A 13 -8.31 6.98 -7.47
C ALA A 13 -8.49 8.07 -6.39
N GLU A 14 -9.39 9.03 -6.60
CA GLU A 14 -9.72 10.05 -5.60
C GLU A 14 -10.24 9.43 -4.30
N HIS A 15 -11.14 8.47 -4.40
CA HIS A 15 -11.66 7.74 -3.25
C HIS A 15 -10.55 7.04 -2.43
N PHE A 16 -9.59 6.38 -3.08
CA PHE A 16 -8.47 5.76 -2.39
C PHE A 16 -7.45 6.79 -1.88
N ALA A 17 -7.34 7.97 -2.51
CA ALA A 17 -6.56 9.09 -1.96
C ALA A 17 -7.16 9.59 -0.65
N GLU A 18 -8.48 9.76 -0.59
CA GLU A 18 -9.20 10.12 0.64
C GLU A 18 -8.95 9.09 1.75
N LEU A 19 -9.05 7.79 1.47
CA LEU A 19 -8.78 6.75 2.45
C LEU A 19 -7.32 6.74 2.91
N SER A 20 -6.37 6.98 1.98
CA SER A 20 -4.94 7.11 2.31
C SER A 20 -4.64 8.31 3.20
N ASN A 21 -5.31 9.44 2.97
CA ASN A 21 -5.23 10.63 3.82
C ASN A 21 -5.92 10.40 5.17
N LEU A 22 -7.07 9.76 5.16
CA LEU A 22 -7.82 9.44 6.38
C LEU A 22 -7.02 8.55 7.33
N ALA A 23 -6.13 7.68 6.80
CA ALA A 23 -5.29 6.80 7.61
C ALA A 23 -4.34 7.53 8.57
N TYR A 24 -4.10 8.84 8.37
CA TYR A 24 -3.33 9.68 9.30
C TYR A 24 -4.14 10.16 10.51
N GLN A 25 -5.46 10.03 10.45
CA GLN A 25 -6.33 10.44 11.54
C GLN A 25 -6.33 9.41 12.68
N GLU A 26 -6.75 9.85 13.87
CA GLU A 26 -6.98 8.97 14.99
C GLU A 26 -8.07 7.92 14.70
N GLU A 27 -7.97 6.76 15.31
CA GLU A 27 -8.85 5.61 15.10
C GLU A 27 -10.35 5.98 15.15
N LYS A 28 -10.75 6.78 16.13
CA LYS A 28 -12.16 7.21 16.30
C LYS A 28 -12.65 8.01 15.11
N GLN A 29 -11.83 8.95 14.61
CA GLN A 29 -12.18 9.77 13.47
C GLN A 29 -12.19 8.95 12.18
N PHE A 30 -11.17 8.09 11.98
CA PHE A 30 -11.15 7.17 10.85
C PHE A 30 -12.43 6.35 10.79
N LYS A 31 -12.77 5.64 11.87
CA LYS A 31 -13.97 4.78 11.94
C LYS A 31 -15.25 5.54 11.64
N LYS A 32 -15.41 6.75 12.19
CA LYS A 32 -16.57 7.59 11.94
C LYS A 32 -16.70 7.94 10.46
N THR A 33 -15.64 8.43 9.85
CA THR A 33 -15.64 8.85 8.44
C THR A 33 -15.82 7.68 7.49
N ALA A 34 -15.05 6.59 7.67
CA ALA A 34 -15.16 5.41 6.84
C ALA A 34 -16.55 4.74 6.94
N SER A 35 -17.18 4.75 8.13
CA SER A 35 -18.56 4.28 8.29
C SER A 35 -19.55 5.14 7.51
N ALA A 36 -19.38 6.47 7.51
CA ALA A 36 -20.20 7.39 6.71
C ALA A 36 -20.03 7.17 5.20
N MET A 37 -18.86 6.69 4.75
CA MET A 37 -18.58 6.27 3.37
C MET A 37 -19.18 4.88 3.04
N GLY A 38 -19.86 4.23 3.99
CA GLY A 38 -20.52 2.93 3.84
C GLY A 38 -19.64 1.71 4.14
N TYR A 39 -18.45 1.91 4.68
CA TYR A 39 -17.60 0.80 5.12
C TYR A 39 -18.07 0.20 6.44
N LYS A 40 -17.87 -1.10 6.58
CA LYS A 40 -18.24 -1.91 7.76
C LYS A 40 -17.02 -2.74 8.22
N ASN A 41 -17.14 -3.37 9.38
CA ASN A 41 -16.11 -4.26 9.94
C ASN A 41 -14.73 -3.61 10.02
N ILE A 42 -14.71 -2.31 10.36
CA ILE A 42 -13.49 -1.50 10.38
C ILE A 42 -12.63 -1.94 11.57
N LYS A 43 -11.38 -2.33 11.28
CA LYS A 43 -10.38 -2.76 12.26
C LYS A 43 -9.13 -1.91 12.11
N TYR A 44 -8.62 -1.42 13.22
CA TYR A 44 -7.31 -0.77 13.31
C TYR A 44 -6.26 -1.82 13.68
N PHE A 45 -5.17 -1.83 12.95
CA PHE A 45 -3.97 -2.63 13.20
C PHE A 45 -2.85 -1.69 13.62
N ASN A 46 -2.19 -1.99 14.74
CA ASN A 46 -1.08 -1.18 15.24
C ASN A 46 -0.14 -2.05 16.06
N VAL A 47 1.10 -2.19 15.60
CA VAL A 47 2.19 -2.88 16.29
C VAL A 47 3.47 -2.09 16.03
N ASP A 48 4.19 -1.73 17.07
CA ASP A 48 5.51 -1.07 17.02
C ASP A 48 5.60 0.14 16.08
N GLY A 49 4.47 0.85 15.89
CA GLY A 49 4.39 2.02 15.00
C GLY A 49 3.91 1.72 13.59
N ALA A 50 3.91 0.46 13.15
CA ALA A 50 3.27 0.04 11.92
C ALA A 50 1.75 0.11 12.06
N GLN A 51 1.08 0.87 11.19
CA GLN A 51 -0.34 1.17 11.32
C GLN A 51 -1.10 0.98 10.01
N ALA A 52 -2.27 0.33 10.10
CA ALA A 52 -3.18 0.20 8.98
C ALA A 52 -4.63 0.05 9.44
N TYR A 53 -5.56 0.26 8.53
CA TYR A 53 -6.98 0.00 8.71
C TYR A 53 -7.46 -1.03 7.70
N GLY A 54 -8.18 -2.05 8.17
CA GLY A 54 -8.95 -2.96 7.36
C GLY A 54 -10.42 -2.58 7.39
N MET A 55 -11.09 -2.58 6.25
CA MET A 55 -12.51 -2.27 6.15
C MET A 55 -13.16 -3.05 5.00
N ALA A 56 -14.44 -3.34 5.12
CA ALA A 56 -15.20 -4.09 4.13
C ALA A 56 -16.40 -3.28 3.62
N LYS A 57 -16.70 -3.41 2.35
CA LYS A 57 -17.89 -2.83 1.73
C LYS A 57 -18.36 -3.74 0.61
N ASP A 58 -19.66 -4.08 0.62
CA ASP A 58 -20.24 -5.03 -0.32
C ASP A 58 -19.45 -6.35 -0.34
N ASP A 59 -18.86 -6.74 -1.48
CA ASP A 59 -18.09 -7.95 -1.66
C ASP A 59 -16.56 -7.69 -1.78
N TYR A 60 -16.08 -6.52 -1.35
CA TYR A 60 -14.67 -6.20 -1.36
C TYR A 60 -14.13 -5.71 -0.01
N ILE A 61 -12.83 -5.84 0.15
CA ILE A 61 -12.09 -5.29 1.29
C ILE A 61 -11.08 -4.22 0.85
N VAL A 62 -10.77 -3.33 1.77
CA VAL A 62 -9.70 -2.34 1.62
C VAL A 62 -8.76 -2.42 2.81
N LEU A 63 -7.46 -2.42 2.54
CA LEU A 63 -6.41 -2.20 3.52
C LEU A 63 -5.77 -0.83 3.24
N ALA A 64 -5.96 0.13 4.15
CA ALA A 64 -5.39 1.47 4.06
C ALA A 64 -4.21 1.59 5.06
N PHE A 65 -3.01 1.84 4.54
CA PHE A 65 -1.78 1.92 5.34
C PHE A 65 -1.42 3.36 5.63
N ARG A 66 -1.15 3.65 6.91
CA ARG A 66 -0.65 4.95 7.34
C ARG A 66 0.82 5.09 6.97
N GLY A 67 1.20 6.25 6.44
CA GLY A 67 2.58 6.65 6.28
C GLY A 67 3.13 7.32 7.53
N THR A 68 4.40 7.70 7.46
CA THR A 68 5.03 8.52 8.49
C THR A 68 4.68 9.99 8.30
N GLU A 69 4.57 10.73 9.38
CA GLU A 69 4.34 12.18 9.34
C GLU A 69 5.45 12.90 8.54
N PRO A 70 5.12 13.89 7.72
CA PRO A 70 6.09 14.60 6.86
C PRO A 70 7.28 15.19 7.63
N THR A 71 7.09 15.57 8.89
CA THR A 71 8.14 16.11 9.77
C THR A 71 9.20 15.08 10.14
N GLN A 72 8.86 13.79 10.17
CA GLN A 72 9.76 12.68 10.50
C GLN A 72 10.39 12.05 9.23
N PHE A 73 9.97 12.50 8.05
CA PHE A 73 10.43 11.92 6.79
C PHE A 73 11.93 12.10 6.51
N ASN A 74 12.54 13.17 7.04
CA ASN A 74 13.99 13.39 6.93
C ASN A 74 14.79 12.35 7.71
N ASP A 75 14.27 11.88 8.85
CA ASP A 75 14.88 10.83 9.66
C ASP A 75 14.80 9.48 8.93
N ILE A 76 13.66 9.21 8.27
CA ILE A 76 13.49 8.01 7.44
C ILE A 76 14.43 8.02 6.21
N LYS A 77 14.71 9.18 5.60
CA LYS A 77 15.71 9.27 4.52
C LYS A 77 17.11 8.89 5.00
N ALA A 78 17.48 9.30 6.21
CA ALA A 78 18.78 8.98 6.78
C ALA A 78 18.88 7.49 7.15
N ASP A 79 17.79 6.90 7.62
CA ASP A 79 17.71 5.49 8.04
C ASP A 79 17.28 4.51 6.93
N LEU A 80 17.06 4.99 5.71
CA LEU A 80 16.83 4.12 4.54
C LEU A 80 18.10 3.31 4.23
N ASN A 81 18.50 2.46 5.19
CA ASN A 81 19.35 1.32 4.96
C ASN A 81 18.66 0.46 3.89
N ALA A 82 19.00 0.70 2.64
CA ALA A 82 18.37 0.10 1.47
C ALA A 82 18.71 -1.39 1.34
N LEU A 83 18.62 -2.13 2.45
CA LEU A 83 18.84 -3.55 2.50
C LEU A 83 17.70 -4.29 1.79
N HIS A 84 18.09 -5.19 0.93
CA HIS A 84 17.18 -6.05 0.20
C HIS A 84 16.95 -7.37 0.95
N VAL A 85 15.68 -7.73 1.13
CA VAL A 85 15.28 -9.02 1.70
C VAL A 85 14.36 -9.79 0.74
N ARG A 86 14.28 -11.10 0.91
CA ARG A 86 13.33 -11.95 0.19
C ARG A 86 11.89 -11.61 0.61
N ASN A 87 10.97 -11.92 -0.27
CA ASN A 87 9.54 -11.72 -0.07
C ASN A 87 8.73 -12.94 -0.54
N GLU A 88 7.44 -12.90 -0.33
CA GLU A 88 6.50 -14.00 -0.54
C GLU A 88 6.27 -14.33 -2.02
N LEU A 89 6.55 -13.42 -2.97
CA LEU A 89 6.46 -13.72 -4.41
C LEU A 89 7.55 -14.69 -4.91
N GLY A 90 8.56 -14.96 -4.09
CA GLY A 90 9.63 -15.90 -4.41
C GLY A 90 10.67 -15.39 -5.41
N LYS A 91 10.40 -14.32 -6.16
CA LYS A 91 11.33 -13.70 -7.09
C LYS A 91 11.73 -12.29 -6.66
N GLY A 92 13.01 -11.97 -6.85
CA GLY A 92 13.57 -10.67 -6.49
C GLY A 92 13.56 -10.40 -4.98
N ARG A 93 13.70 -9.14 -4.63
CA ARG A 93 13.80 -8.69 -3.23
C ARG A 93 13.08 -7.38 -3.05
N VAL A 94 12.68 -7.08 -1.81
CA VAL A 94 12.05 -5.83 -1.40
C VAL A 94 12.86 -5.13 -0.33
N HIS A 95 12.54 -3.89 -0.05
CA HIS A 95 13.15 -3.10 1.01
C HIS A 95 12.84 -3.70 2.38
N LYS A 96 13.88 -3.97 3.18
CA LYS A 96 13.78 -4.63 4.49
C LYS A 96 12.87 -3.88 5.45
N GLY A 97 13.05 -2.55 5.55
CA GLY A 97 12.26 -1.73 6.47
C GLY A 97 10.77 -1.77 6.13
N PHE A 98 10.39 -1.58 4.87
CA PHE A 98 8.98 -1.61 4.46
C PHE A 98 8.35 -2.99 4.67
N LYS A 99 9.12 -4.06 4.42
CA LYS A 99 8.64 -5.42 4.67
C LYS A 99 8.40 -5.65 6.16
N ARG A 100 9.32 -5.22 7.02
CA ARG A 100 9.20 -5.35 8.48
C ARG A 100 7.93 -4.67 9.00
N GLU A 101 7.66 -3.43 8.60
CA GLU A 101 6.43 -2.72 9.00
C GLU A 101 5.15 -3.51 8.64
N VAL A 102 5.15 -4.17 7.48
CA VAL A 102 4.02 -5.02 7.10
C VAL A 102 4.01 -6.33 7.89
N ASP A 103 5.17 -6.96 8.11
CA ASP A 103 5.30 -8.19 8.89
C ASP A 103 4.73 -8.02 10.30
N ASP A 104 5.01 -6.88 10.95
CA ASP A 104 4.62 -6.59 12.34
C ASP A 104 3.10 -6.62 12.54
N ILE A 105 2.31 -6.25 11.53
CA ILE A 105 0.84 -6.22 11.60
C ILE A 105 0.16 -7.33 10.80
N TRP A 106 0.93 -8.16 10.06
CA TRP A 106 0.36 -9.06 9.07
C TRP A 106 -0.50 -10.17 9.66
N GLU A 107 -0.11 -10.76 10.76
CA GLU A 107 -0.89 -11.79 11.46
C GLU A 107 -2.29 -11.27 11.84
N GLN A 108 -2.37 -10.05 12.36
CA GLN A 108 -3.67 -9.43 12.68
C GLN A 108 -4.53 -9.18 11.44
N ILE A 109 -3.89 -8.85 10.30
CA ILE A 109 -4.58 -8.67 9.02
C ILE A 109 -5.11 -10.01 8.51
N GLU A 110 -4.31 -11.08 8.54
CA GLU A 110 -4.74 -12.43 8.13
C GLU A 110 -5.91 -12.92 8.96
N ASP A 111 -5.85 -12.78 10.28
CA ASP A 111 -6.95 -13.10 11.18
C ASP A 111 -8.23 -12.33 10.88
N TRP A 112 -8.07 -11.07 10.50
CA TRP A 112 -9.20 -10.23 10.12
C TRP A 112 -9.78 -10.64 8.77
N LEU A 113 -8.96 -10.97 7.78
CA LEU A 113 -9.37 -11.43 6.45
C LEU A 113 -10.09 -12.79 6.52
N ALA A 114 -9.57 -13.74 7.30
CA ALA A 114 -10.09 -15.09 7.43
C ALA A 114 -11.55 -15.15 7.96
N LYS A 115 -11.98 -14.10 8.66
CA LYS A 115 -13.33 -14.00 9.23
C LYS A 115 -14.37 -13.39 8.27
N ARG A 116 -14.03 -13.21 6.98
CA ARG A 116 -14.86 -12.45 6.02
C ARG A 116 -14.93 -13.13 4.66
N ASN A 117 -16.09 -13.01 4.05
CA ASN A 117 -16.27 -13.37 2.64
C ASN A 117 -16.07 -12.11 1.80
N TRP A 118 -15.14 -12.17 0.87
CA TRP A 118 -14.86 -11.09 -0.08
C TRP A 118 -14.38 -11.68 -1.41
N ARG A 119 -14.57 -10.96 -2.49
CA ARG A 119 -14.17 -11.37 -3.85
C ARG A 119 -13.05 -10.51 -4.41
N GLN A 120 -12.95 -9.27 -3.94
CA GLN A 120 -11.98 -8.31 -4.41
C GLN A 120 -11.25 -7.67 -3.23
N ALA A 121 -9.95 -7.48 -3.37
CA ALA A 121 -9.14 -6.75 -2.42
C ALA A 121 -8.54 -5.49 -3.06
N TYR A 122 -8.47 -4.44 -2.26
CA TYR A 122 -7.77 -3.21 -2.57
C TYR A 122 -6.79 -2.88 -1.45
N THR A 123 -5.64 -2.30 -1.83
CA THR A 123 -4.72 -1.72 -0.86
C THR A 123 -4.42 -0.28 -1.25
N CYS A 124 -4.26 0.61 -0.27
CA CYS A 124 -3.90 1.99 -0.55
C CYS A 124 -3.02 2.59 0.55
N GLY A 125 -2.32 3.67 0.21
CA GLY A 125 -1.48 4.39 1.15
C GLY A 125 -0.70 5.54 0.51
N HIS A 126 -0.27 6.47 1.35
CA HIS A 126 0.56 7.60 0.98
C HIS A 126 1.95 7.46 1.60
N SER A 127 2.99 7.92 0.90
CA SER A 127 4.39 7.92 1.37
C SER A 127 4.84 6.50 1.79
N LEU A 128 5.36 6.30 3.00
CA LEU A 128 5.70 4.98 3.56
C LEU A 128 4.50 4.01 3.50
N GLY A 129 3.28 4.49 3.80
CA GLY A 129 2.06 3.69 3.67
C GLY A 129 1.82 3.19 2.26
N GLY A 130 2.25 3.94 1.23
CA GLY A 130 2.23 3.50 -0.17
C GLY A 130 3.18 2.32 -0.43
N ALA A 131 4.37 2.32 0.18
CA ALA A 131 5.28 1.18 0.10
C ALA A 131 4.73 -0.05 0.84
N MET A 132 4.19 0.14 2.05
CA MET A 132 3.53 -0.92 2.82
C MET A 132 2.34 -1.50 2.06
N SER A 133 1.48 -0.66 1.47
CA SER A 133 0.32 -1.10 0.68
C SER A 133 0.73 -1.94 -0.53
N THR A 134 1.86 -1.61 -1.16
CA THR A 134 2.42 -2.36 -2.29
C THR A 134 2.90 -3.75 -1.86
N ILE A 135 3.59 -3.86 -0.72
CA ILE A 135 4.02 -5.15 -0.16
C ILE A 135 2.81 -5.98 0.27
N ALA A 136 1.85 -5.38 0.98
CA ALA A 136 0.63 -6.05 1.39
C ALA A 136 -0.18 -6.56 0.19
N CYS A 137 -0.27 -5.79 -0.90
CA CYS A 137 -0.87 -6.23 -2.15
C CYS A 137 -0.24 -7.52 -2.66
N SER A 138 1.09 -7.65 -2.58
CA SER A 138 1.81 -8.85 -3.03
C SER A 138 1.56 -10.12 -2.19
N ARG A 139 0.93 -9.99 -1.02
CA ARG A 139 0.55 -11.09 -0.12
C ARG A 139 -0.91 -11.53 -0.27
N LEU A 140 -1.69 -10.73 -0.97
CA LEU A 140 -3.10 -11.01 -1.23
C LEU A 140 -3.26 -11.82 -2.52
N PRO A 141 -4.45 -12.38 -2.82
CA PRO A 141 -4.70 -13.10 -4.05
C PRO A 141 -4.39 -12.28 -5.31
N GLU A 142 -3.98 -12.96 -6.37
CA GLU A 142 -3.79 -12.35 -7.69
C GLU A 142 -5.05 -11.61 -8.13
N GLY A 143 -4.88 -10.45 -8.79
CA GLY A 143 -5.98 -9.55 -9.14
C GLY A 143 -6.31 -8.50 -8.08
N THR A 144 -5.62 -8.49 -6.93
CA THR A 144 -5.66 -7.36 -5.98
C THR A 144 -5.18 -6.09 -6.66
N VAL A 145 -5.85 -4.97 -6.39
CA VAL A 145 -5.52 -3.66 -6.96
C VAL A 145 -4.98 -2.74 -5.87
N CYS A 146 -3.85 -2.12 -6.14
CA CYS A 146 -3.20 -1.16 -5.24
C CYS A 146 -3.28 0.26 -5.80
N TYR A 147 -3.57 1.23 -4.93
CA TYR A 147 -3.49 2.65 -5.21
C TYR A 147 -2.50 3.30 -4.25
N ASN A 148 -1.43 3.90 -4.75
CA ASN A 148 -0.52 4.60 -3.86
C ASN A 148 -0.18 6.02 -4.35
N TYR A 149 0.14 6.87 -3.38
CA TYR A 149 0.35 8.30 -3.57
C TYR A 149 1.70 8.69 -2.98
N GLY A 150 2.58 9.30 -3.79
CA GLY A 150 3.90 9.69 -3.33
C GLY A 150 4.75 8.55 -2.76
N SER A 151 4.56 7.31 -3.21
CA SER A 151 5.23 6.12 -2.66
C SER A 151 6.70 6.04 -3.09
N PRO A 152 7.63 5.64 -2.19
CA PRO A 152 9.00 5.30 -2.56
C PRO A 152 9.06 4.01 -3.40
N ARG A 153 10.26 3.70 -3.95
CA ARG A 153 10.51 2.44 -4.65
C ARG A 153 10.55 1.29 -3.66
N VAL A 154 9.93 0.17 -4.01
CA VAL A 154 9.71 -0.93 -3.06
C VAL A 154 10.65 -2.12 -3.29
N GLY A 155 10.93 -2.47 -4.54
CA GLY A 155 11.63 -3.72 -4.83
C GLY A 155 12.59 -3.66 -6.01
N THR A 156 13.33 -4.76 -6.18
CA THR A 156 14.27 -4.95 -7.29
C THR A 156 13.55 -5.15 -8.62
N PRO A 157 14.22 -4.96 -9.78
CA PRO A 157 13.60 -5.15 -11.09
C PRO A 157 12.93 -6.51 -11.29
N SER A 158 13.51 -7.58 -10.75
CA SER A 158 12.93 -8.93 -10.84
C SER A 158 11.67 -9.09 -10.00
N TRP A 159 11.63 -8.47 -8.82
CA TRP A 159 10.42 -8.43 -8.00
C TRP A 159 9.32 -7.62 -8.69
N VAL A 160 9.66 -6.45 -9.23
CA VAL A 160 8.71 -5.59 -9.94
C VAL A 160 8.11 -6.30 -11.16
N LYS A 161 8.91 -7.05 -11.91
CA LYS A 161 8.41 -7.85 -13.04
C LYS A 161 7.39 -8.90 -12.59
N GLU A 162 7.68 -9.62 -11.50
CA GLU A 162 6.75 -10.61 -10.94
C GLU A 162 5.48 -9.95 -10.39
N PHE A 163 5.62 -8.85 -9.65
CA PHE A 163 4.49 -8.09 -9.12
C PHE A 163 3.55 -7.64 -10.24
N ASN A 164 4.09 -6.98 -11.27
CA ASN A 164 3.29 -6.45 -12.39
C ASN A 164 2.59 -7.54 -13.23
N SER A 165 3.05 -8.80 -13.15
CA SER A 165 2.39 -9.92 -13.84
C SER A 165 1.14 -10.42 -13.10
N LYS A 166 0.99 -10.11 -11.82
CA LYS A 166 -0.04 -10.66 -10.92
C LYS A 166 -1.00 -9.61 -10.38
N PHE A 167 -0.53 -8.38 -10.24
CA PHE A 167 -1.25 -7.30 -9.55
C PHE A 167 -1.33 -6.04 -10.40
N THR A 168 -2.36 -5.25 -10.14
CA THR A 168 -2.50 -3.91 -10.72
C THR A 168 -2.12 -2.88 -9.66
N LEU A 169 -1.23 -1.95 -10.00
CA LEU A 169 -0.86 -0.84 -9.14
C LEU A 169 -0.94 0.47 -9.91
N HIS A 170 -1.77 1.39 -9.43
CA HIS A 170 -1.85 2.77 -9.88
C HIS A 170 -1.06 3.65 -8.92
N ARG A 171 -0.01 4.27 -9.42
CA ARG A 171 0.94 5.05 -8.64
C ARG A 171 0.85 6.53 -9.03
N PHE A 172 0.43 7.36 -8.07
CA PHE A 172 0.23 8.80 -8.24
C PHE A 172 1.42 9.58 -7.69
N VAL A 173 1.96 10.50 -8.48
CA VAL A 173 3.13 11.28 -8.14
C VAL A 173 2.88 12.76 -8.48
N ASN A 174 3.09 13.64 -7.51
CA ASN A 174 3.22 15.07 -7.76
C ASN A 174 4.63 15.37 -8.28
N ASN A 175 4.76 16.19 -9.32
CA ASN A 175 6.04 16.49 -9.98
C ASN A 175 7.14 16.98 -9.01
N ASN A 176 6.78 17.69 -7.96
CA ASN A 176 7.71 18.24 -6.96
C ASN A 176 7.98 17.28 -5.78
N ASP A 177 7.36 16.11 -5.75
CA ASP A 177 7.54 15.14 -4.67
C ASP A 177 8.89 14.42 -4.82
N ILE A 178 9.71 14.50 -3.76
CA ILE A 178 11.00 13.83 -3.70
C ILE A 178 10.89 12.37 -3.23
N VAL A 179 9.81 12.00 -2.52
CA VAL A 179 9.61 10.66 -1.93
C VAL A 179 9.67 9.56 -2.97
N PRO A 180 9.04 9.67 -4.15
CA PRO A 180 9.15 8.65 -5.19
C PRO A 180 10.56 8.48 -5.78
N ARG A 181 11.49 9.35 -5.45
CA ARG A 181 12.88 9.27 -5.95
C ARG A 181 13.75 8.36 -5.08
N VAL A 182 13.28 7.95 -3.90
CA VAL A 182 14.03 7.10 -2.97
C VAL A 182 13.39 5.71 -2.84
N PRO A 183 14.14 4.65 -2.46
CA PRO A 183 15.59 4.55 -2.56
C PRO A 183 16.07 4.83 -4.00
N PHE A 184 17.31 5.28 -4.16
CA PHE A 184 17.82 5.61 -5.50
C PHE A 184 17.81 4.40 -6.43
N ALA A 185 17.53 4.63 -7.73
CA ALA A 185 17.55 3.56 -8.75
C ALA A 185 18.91 2.87 -8.85
N LEU A 186 20.02 3.59 -8.57
CA LEU A 186 21.38 3.03 -8.46
C LEU A 186 21.52 1.96 -7.39
N MET A 187 20.64 1.92 -6.38
CA MET A 187 20.57 0.90 -5.35
C MET A 187 19.72 -0.31 -5.76
N TRP A 188 19.47 -0.50 -7.06
CA TRP A 188 18.69 -1.60 -7.64
C TRP A 188 17.23 -1.62 -7.24
N TYR A 189 16.66 -0.46 -6.86
CA TYR A 189 15.22 -0.29 -6.63
C TYR A 189 14.50 0.22 -7.87
N LYS A 190 13.31 -0.32 -8.11
CA LYS A 190 12.42 0.07 -9.20
C LYS A 190 11.00 0.28 -8.68
N HIS A 191 10.24 1.13 -9.36
CA HIS A 191 8.80 1.24 -9.15
C HIS A 191 8.05 0.12 -9.84
N ALA A 192 7.03 -0.41 -9.16
CA ALA A 192 6.00 -1.26 -9.76
C ALA A 192 4.83 -0.39 -10.25
N GLY A 193 4.00 -0.96 -11.10
CA GLY A 193 2.74 -0.40 -11.53
C GLY A 193 2.83 0.73 -12.56
N GLU A 194 1.67 1.30 -12.84
CA GLU A 194 1.45 2.38 -13.79
C GLU A 194 1.59 3.74 -13.10
N LEU A 195 2.28 4.67 -13.76
CA LEU A 195 2.52 6.02 -13.26
C LEU A 195 1.44 6.98 -13.75
N HIS A 196 0.85 7.71 -12.81
CA HIS A 196 -0.06 8.83 -13.04
C HIS A 196 0.53 10.10 -12.43
N TYR A 197 0.78 11.12 -13.24
CA TYR A 197 1.19 12.43 -12.74
C TYR A 197 -0.02 13.25 -12.32
N ILE A 198 0.11 13.92 -11.16
CA ILE A 198 -0.81 14.96 -10.69
C ILE A 198 -0.06 16.29 -10.73
N ASN A 199 -0.66 17.28 -11.41
CA ASN A 199 -0.14 18.66 -11.50
C ASN A 199 -0.89 19.55 -10.53
#